data_c80b14d844a0090aee1c6207370c647a
#
_entry.id   c80b14d844a0090aee1c6207370c647a
#
_cell.length_a   1.000
_cell.length_b   1.000
_cell.length_c   1.000
_cell.angle_alpha   90.00
_cell.angle_beta   90.00
_cell.angle_gamma   90.00
#
_symmetry.space_group_name_H-M   'P 1'
#
loop_
_entity.id
_entity.type
_entity.pdbx_description
1 polymer ?
#
loop_
_entity_poly.entity_id
_entity_poly.type
_entity_poly.pdbx_seq_one_letter_code
_entity_poly.pdbx_strand_id
1 'polypeptide(L)'
;MKRWIYSVIAIVLVLGIGAGIFLNHVKTAALPVIDGNLPLEGLTAPVTVYRDAHGVPSITADNERDLYRAVGYVMAQDRLWQMDLLRRVTLGRLSEILGDSLVEVDLLMRALKISTKSRAILDTCRDQGLLSALDAFCAGVNAYIADAGSRLPPEFRILGYTPEPWEPL
;
A
#
# COMPACT_ATOMS: atom_id res chain seq x y z
N MET A 1 -9.55 -1.76 52.49
CA MET A 1 -8.80 -0.80 51.62
C MET A 1 -7.65 -1.44 50.86
N LYS A 2 -6.67 -2.12 51.50
CA LYS A 2 -5.50 -2.71 50.78
C LYS A 2 -5.86 -3.69 49.65
N ARG A 3 -6.83 -4.58 49.83
CA ARG A 3 -7.26 -5.58 48.82
C ARG A 3 -7.82 -4.92 47.57
N TRP A 4 -8.58 -3.84 47.67
CA TRP A 4 -9.13 -3.10 46.57
C TRP A 4 -8.04 -2.40 45.76
N ILE A 5 -7.04 -1.82 46.42
CA ILE A 5 -5.87 -1.20 45.78
C ILE A 5 -5.11 -2.25 44.93
N TYR A 6 -4.85 -3.45 45.49
CA TYR A 6 -4.18 -4.52 44.71
C TYR A 6 -4.99 -4.97 43.49
N SER A 7 -6.33 -5.03 43.65
CA SER A 7 -7.19 -5.37 42.49
C SER A 7 -7.13 -4.31 41.38
N VAL A 8 -7.15 -3.03 41.75
CA VAL A 8 -7.00 -1.92 40.75
C VAL A 8 -5.64 -1.96 40.08
N ILE A 9 -4.56 -2.17 40.83
CA ILE A 9 -3.20 -2.31 40.27
C ILE A 9 -3.14 -3.49 39.31
N ALA A 10 -3.70 -4.65 39.69
CA ALA A 10 -3.73 -5.83 38.84
C ALA A 10 -4.49 -5.57 37.51
N ILE A 11 -5.64 -4.89 37.58
CA ILE A 11 -6.42 -4.52 36.38
C ILE A 11 -5.62 -3.59 35.50
N VAL A 12 -4.98 -2.55 36.04
CA VAL A 12 -4.16 -1.61 35.26
C VAL A 12 -2.98 -2.32 34.61
N LEU A 13 -2.32 -3.24 35.29
CA LEU A 13 -1.25 -4.04 34.74
C LEU A 13 -1.72 -4.94 33.57
N VAL A 14 -2.85 -5.63 33.76
CA VAL A 14 -3.42 -6.47 32.69
C VAL A 14 -3.81 -5.65 31.46
N LEU A 15 -4.43 -4.49 31.65
CA LEU A 15 -4.77 -3.57 30.56
C LEU A 15 -3.50 -3.02 29.88
N GLY A 16 -2.46 -2.68 30.64
CA GLY A 16 -1.19 -2.21 30.11
C GLY A 16 -0.47 -3.28 29.29
N ILE A 17 -0.43 -4.52 29.77
CA ILE A 17 0.14 -5.66 29.04
C ILE A 17 -0.69 -5.94 27.78
N GLY A 18 -2.01 -5.98 27.89
CA GLY A 18 -2.91 -6.18 26.75
C GLY A 18 -2.74 -5.11 25.67
N ALA A 19 -2.65 -3.84 26.06
CA ALA A 19 -2.38 -2.73 25.15
C ALA A 19 -0.99 -2.85 24.49
N GLY A 20 0.04 -3.24 25.26
CA GLY A 20 1.38 -3.49 24.75
C GLY A 20 1.43 -4.59 23.70
N ILE A 21 0.78 -5.72 23.97
CA ILE A 21 0.67 -6.85 23.02
C ILE A 21 -0.08 -6.42 21.78
N PHE A 22 -1.21 -5.72 21.93
CA PHE A 22 -2.00 -5.21 20.80
C PHE A 22 -1.20 -4.24 19.92
N LEU A 23 -0.52 -3.27 20.53
CA LEU A 23 0.32 -2.32 19.80
C LEU A 23 1.48 -3.01 19.06
N ASN A 24 2.12 -3.99 19.71
CA ASN A 24 3.17 -4.77 19.07
C ASN A 24 2.61 -5.58 17.90
N HIS A 25 1.45 -6.20 18.04
CA HIS A 25 0.80 -6.94 16.97
C HIS A 25 0.44 -6.03 15.79
N VAL A 26 -0.10 -4.83 16.04
CA VAL A 26 -0.40 -3.85 14.97
C VAL A 26 0.87 -3.41 14.24
N LYS A 27 1.97 -3.19 14.97
CA LYS A 27 3.25 -2.79 14.36
C LYS A 27 3.88 -3.90 13.52
N THR A 28 3.76 -5.15 13.93
CA THR A 28 4.45 -6.28 13.28
C THR A 28 3.61 -6.99 12.22
N ALA A 29 2.28 -6.93 12.33
CA ALA A 29 1.38 -7.65 11.42
C ALA A 29 1.48 -7.17 9.96
N ALA A 30 1.80 -5.89 9.74
CA ALA A 30 1.93 -5.30 8.42
C ALA A 30 3.38 -5.30 7.87
N LEU A 31 4.34 -5.85 8.64
CA LEU A 31 5.72 -5.91 8.15
C LEU A 31 5.81 -6.89 6.98
N PRO A 32 6.43 -6.46 5.87
CA PRO A 32 6.60 -7.32 4.72
C PRO A 32 7.60 -8.45 4.98
N VAL A 33 7.41 -9.58 4.32
CA VAL A 33 8.44 -10.63 4.21
C VAL A 33 9.45 -10.17 3.18
N ILE A 34 10.68 -9.86 3.62
CA ILE A 34 11.73 -9.30 2.76
C ILE A 34 12.82 -10.31 2.40
N ASP A 35 12.82 -11.48 3.02
CA ASP A 35 13.79 -12.55 2.78
C ASP A 35 13.11 -13.82 2.29
N GLY A 36 13.77 -14.56 1.41
CA GLY A 36 13.33 -15.83 0.88
C GLY A 36 12.72 -15.73 -0.53
N ASN A 37 12.00 -16.76 -0.93
CA ASN A 37 11.34 -16.84 -2.23
C ASN A 37 9.85 -16.54 -2.07
N LEU A 38 9.38 -15.53 -2.80
CA LEU A 38 7.97 -15.16 -2.85
C LEU A 38 7.38 -15.58 -4.21
N PRO A 39 6.29 -16.37 -4.24
CA PRO A 39 5.60 -16.65 -5.48
C PRO A 39 4.88 -15.39 -5.97
N LEU A 40 5.23 -14.90 -7.14
CA LEU A 40 4.54 -13.80 -7.81
C LEU A 40 4.00 -14.31 -9.15
N GLU A 41 2.70 -14.52 -9.21
CA GLU A 41 2.05 -15.03 -10.42
C GLU A 41 2.22 -14.06 -11.60
N GLY A 42 2.35 -14.62 -12.80
CA GLY A 42 2.44 -13.88 -14.06
C GLY A 42 3.83 -13.33 -14.37
N LEU A 43 4.87 -13.72 -13.63
CA LEU A 43 6.26 -13.60 -14.08
C LEU A 43 6.58 -14.70 -15.12
N THR A 44 7.40 -14.34 -16.11
CA THR A 44 7.90 -15.29 -17.12
C THR A 44 9.26 -15.87 -16.74
N ALA A 45 10.01 -15.17 -15.89
CA ALA A 45 11.31 -15.59 -15.36
C ALA A 45 11.47 -15.15 -13.90
N PRO A 46 12.38 -15.75 -13.12
CA PRO A 46 12.68 -15.32 -11.78
C PRO A 46 13.19 -13.86 -11.74
N VAL A 47 12.72 -13.09 -10.74
CA VAL A 47 13.19 -11.73 -10.48
C VAL A 47 13.93 -11.71 -9.15
N THR A 48 15.07 -11.06 -9.11
CA THR A 48 15.87 -10.90 -7.90
C THR A 48 15.65 -9.52 -7.31
N VAL A 49 15.33 -9.47 -6.02
CA VAL A 49 15.22 -8.22 -5.24
C VAL A 49 16.27 -8.25 -4.15
N TYR A 50 17.19 -7.33 -4.20
CA TYR A 50 18.21 -7.14 -3.16
C TYR A 50 17.90 -5.86 -2.38
N ARG A 51 17.94 -5.93 -1.06
CA ARG A 51 17.76 -4.75 -0.20
C ARG A 51 19.07 -4.42 0.49
N ASP A 52 19.47 -3.15 0.41
CA ASP A 52 20.66 -2.66 1.11
C ASP A 52 20.42 -2.51 2.63
N ALA A 53 21.45 -2.03 3.35
CA ALA A 53 21.38 -1.80 4.79
C ALA A 53 20.34 -0.74 5.22
N HIS A 54 19.84 0.07 4.29
CA HIS A 54 18.79 1.06 4.49
C HIS A 54 17.41 0.56 4.04
N GLY A 55 17.34 -0.69 3.55
CA GLY A 55 16.11 -1.30 3.03
C GLY A 55 15.75 -0.85 1.61
N VAL A 56 16.62 -0.13 0.91
CA VAL A 56 16.36 0.31 -0.46
C VAL A 56 16.43 -0.89 -1.40
N PRO A 57 15.34 -1.20 -2.15
CA PRO A 57 15.31 -2.35 -3.03
C PRO A 57 16.01 -2.05 -4.37
N SER A 58 16.88 -2.97 -4.80
CA SER A 58 17.41 -3.07 -6.16
C SER A 58 16.79 -4.28 -6.82
N ILE A 59 16.16 -4.10 -7.99
CA ILE A 59 15.39 -5.14 -8.67
C ILE A 59 16.06 -5.47 -9.99
N THR A 60 16.29 -6.75 -10.24
CA THR A 60 16.89 -7.26 -11.49
C THR A 60 15.97 -8.31 -12.10
N ALA A 61 15.64 -8.17 -13.37
CA ALA A 61 14.82 -9.07 -14.15
C ALA A 61 15.38 -9.23 -15.57
N ASP A 62 15.03 -10.31 -16.24
CA ASP A 62 15.48 -10.61 -17.63
C ASP A 62 14.69 -9.83 -18.69
N ASN A 63 13.51 -9.28 -18.32
CA ASN A 63 12.67 -8.51 -19.24
C ASN A 63 11.93 -7.39 -18.50
N GLU A 64 11.50 -6.38 -19.24
CA GLU A 64 10.85 -5.18 -18.69
C GLU A 64 9.50 -5.48 -18.05
N ARG A 65 8.71 -6.39 -18.60
CA ARG A 65 7.40 -6.72 -18.05
C ARG A 65 7.51 -7.31 -16.65
N ASP A 66 8.42 -8.26 -16.46
CA ASP A 66 8.67 -8.87 -15.15
C ASP A 66 9.29 -7.85 -14.19
N LEU A 67 10.18 -6.97 -14.69
CA LEU A 67 10.74 -5.87 -13.92
C LEU A 67 9.64 -4.96 -13.36
N TYR A 68 8.76 -4.41 -14.22
CA TYR A 68 7.71 -3.50 -13.77
C TYR A 68 6.68 -4.19 -12.87
N ARG A 69 6.40 -5.46 -13.09
CA ARG A 69 5.54 -6.23 -12.18
C ARG A 69 6.15 -6.38 -10.80
N ALA A 70 7.43 -6.71 -10.71
CA ALA A 70 8.15 -6.79 -9.45
C ALA A 70 8.29 -5.41 -8.78
N VAL A 71 8.54 -4.34 -9.54
CA VAL A 71 8.56 -2.95 -9.04
C VAL A 71 7.22 -2.60 -8.39
N GLY A 72 6.09 -2.89 -9.06
CA GLY A 72 4.75 -2.63 -8.53
C GLY A 72 4.51 -3.37 -7.20
N TYR A 73 4.86 -4.65 -7.15
CA TYR A 73 4.74 -5.47 -5.93
C TYR A 73 5.59 -4.92 -4.78
N VAL A 74 6.88 -4.65 -5.02
CA VAL A 74 7.83 -4.18 -4.00
C VAL A 74 7.47 -2.77 -3.51
N MET A 75 7.05 -1.87 -4.41
CA MET A 75 6.59 -0.53 -4.02
C MET A 75 5.33 -0.60 -3.15
N ALA A 76 4.38 -1.46 -3.51
CA ALA A 76 3.18 -1.67 -2.69
C ALA A 76 3.54 -2.30 -1.34
N GLN A 77 4.46 -3.26 -1.31
CA GLN A 77 4.98 -3.87 -0.09
C GLN A 77 5.52 -2.81 0.89
N ASP A 78 6.23 -1.80 0.39
CA ASP A 78 6.87 -0.78 1.20
C ASP A 78 5.97 0.45 1.47
N ARG A 79 5.08 0.81 0.52
CA ARG A 79 4.47 2.14 0.48
C ARG A 79 2.99 2.15 0.06
N LEU A 80 2.25 1.04 0.16
CA LEU A 80 0.87 0.95 -0.36
C LEU A 80 -0.04 2.08 0.15
N TRP A 81 0.02 2.39 1.46
CA TRP A 81 -0.77 3.49 2.02
C TRP A 81 -0.45 4.85 1.39
N GLN A 82 0.84 5.16 1.23
CA GLN A 82 1.27 6.42 0.62
C GLN A 82 0.88 6.51 -0.85
N MET A 83 0.96 5.38 -1.58
CA MET A 83 0.53 5.29 -2.96
C MET A 83 -0.98 5.52 -3.09
N ASP A 84 -1.80 4.87 -2.24
CA ASP A 84 -3.26 5.06 -2.26
C ASP A 84 -3.66 6.48 -1.87
N LEU A 85 -2.98 7.07 -0.88
CA LEU A 85 -3.20 8.45 -0.48
C LEU A 85 -2.95 9.43 -1.64
N LEU A 86 -1.81 9.29 -2.34
CA LEU A 86 -1.49 10.13 -3.51
C LEU A 86 -2.49 9.94 -4.64
N ARG A 87 -2.92 8.71 -4.91
CA ARG A 87 -3.97 8.42 -5.89
C ARG A 87 -5.26 9.14 -5.52
N ARG A 88 -5.68 9.12 -4.27
CA ARG A 88 -6.87 9.84 -3.79
C ARG A 88 -6.74 11.34 -3.89
N VAL A 89 -5.55 11.89 -3.59
CA VAL A 89 -5.27 13.34 -3.80
C VAL A 89 -5.51 13.70 -5.25
N THR A 90 -4.89 13.00 -6.18
CA THR A 90 -4.97 13.33 -7.62
C THR A 90 -6.36 13.14 -8.21
N LEU A 91 -7.15 12.23 -7.64
CA LEU A 91 -8.55 11.99 -8.02
C LEU A 91 -9.53 12.95 -7.34
N GLY A 92 -9.10 13.74 -6.34
CA GLY A 92 -9.96 14.58 -5.51
C GLY A 92 -10.94 13.75 -4.68
N ARG A 93 -10.42 12.75 -3.95
CA ARG A 93 -11.17 11.77 -3.15
C ARG A 93 -10.63 11.62 -1.72
N LEU A 94 -9.90 12.63 -1.22
CA LEU A 94 -9.35 12.59 0.13
C LEU A 94 -10.43 12.63 1.21
N SER A 95 -11.47 13.43 1.00
CA SER A 95 -12.56 13.59 1.97
C SER A 95 -13.31 12.28 2.25
N GLU A 96 -13.29 11.32 1.33
CA GLU A 96 -13.89 9.98 1.52
C GLU A 96 -13.30 9.22 2.71
N ILE A 97 -12.03 9.46 3.03
CA ILE A 97 -11.30 8.72 4.07
C ILE A 97 -10.83 9.60 5.24
N LEU A 98 -10.67 10.92 5.03
CA LEU A 98 -10.15 11.85 6.04
C LEU A 98 -11.19 12.87 6.52
N GLY A 99 -12.41 12.84 5.95
CA GLY A 99 -13.54 13.65 6.39
C GLY A 99 -13.74 14.97 5.66
N ASP A 100 -14.84 15.62 5.97
CA ASP A 100 -15.40 16.77 5.24
C ASP A 100 -14.49 18.01 5.18
N SER A 101 -13.54 18.15 6.09
CA SER A 101 -12.58 19.25 6.11
C SER A 101 -11.70 19.31 4.85
N LEU A 102 -11.61 18.23 4.08
CA LEU A 102 -10.81 18.13 2.86
C LEU A 102 -11.62 18.28 1.56
N VAL A 103 -12.92 18.52 1.64
CA VAL A 103 -13.80 18.70 0.46
C VAL A 103 -13.30 19.82 -0.46
N GLU A 104 -12.83 20.95 0.07
CA GLU A 104 -12.29 22.04 -0.74
C GLU A 104 -11.01 21.63 -1.50
N VAL A 105 -10.16 20.80 -0.89
CA VAL A 105 -8.98 20.23 -1.54
C VAL A 105 -9.40 19.29 -2.68
N ASP A 106 -10.39 18.44 -2.44
CA ASP A 106 -10.92 17.54 -3.46
C ASP A 106 -11.52 18.32 -4.65
N LEU A 107 -12.29 19.38 -4.37
CA LEU A 107 -12.85 20.25 -5.42
C LEU A 107 -11.73 20.91 -6.24
N LEU A 108 -10.66 21.40 -5.60
CA LEU A 108 -9.52 21.97 -6.29
C LEU A 108 -8.85 20.93 -7.21
N MET A 109 -8.58 19.71 -6.71
CA MET A 109 -7.94 18.66 -7.50
C MET A 109 -8.80 18.21 -8.69
N ARG A 110 -10.13 18.14 -8.51
CA ARG A 110 -11.09 17.88 -9.60
C ARG A 110 -11.11 19.01 -10.62
N ALA A 111 -11.02 20.27 -10.19
CA ALA A 111 -10.95 21.42 -11.09
C ALA A 111 -9.68 21.41 -11.96
N LEU A 112 -8.55 20.89 -11.46
CA LEU A 112 -7.31 20.71 -12.22
C LEU A 112 -7.44 19.64 -13.32
N LYS A 113 -8.43 18.75 -13.24
CA LYS A 113 -8.74 17.69 -14.22
C LYS A 113 -7.55 16.76 -14.50
N ILE A 114 -6.76 16.43 -13.46
CA ILE A 114 -5.55 15.60 -13.60
C ILE A 114 -5.93 14.23 -14.18
N SER A 115 -6.89 13.54 -13.58
CA SER A 115 -7.34 12.23 -14.05
C SER A 115 -7.91 12.25 -15.47
N THR A 116 -8.67 13.29 -15.83
CA THR A 116 -9.22 13.45 -17.19
C THR A 116 -8.10 13.61 -18.23
N LYS A 117 -7.09 14.43 -17.90
CA LYS A 117 -5.92 14.63 -18.77
C LYS A 117 -5.09 13.35 -18.90
N SER A 118 -4.83 12.66 -17.79
CA SER A 118 -4.09 11.39 -17.79
C SER A 118 -4.80 10.34 -18.66
N ARG A 119 -6.12 10.21 -18.53
CA ARG A 119 -6.92 9.30 -19.36
C ARG A 119 -6.82 9.65 -20.83
N ALA A 120 -6.96 10.92 -21.20
CA ALA A 120 -6.82 11.36 -22.58
C ALA A 120 -5.42 11.06 -23.16
N ILE A 121 -4.36 11.20 -22.36
CA ILE A 121 -2.99 10.83 -22.75
C ILE A 121 -2.91 9.31 -22.97
N LEU A 122 -3.44 8.52 -22.05
CA LEU A 122 -3.42 7.06 -22.13
C LEU A 122 -4.20 6.56 -23.37
N ASP A 123 -5.39 7.12 -23.64
CA ASP A 123 -6.24 6.77 -24.79
C ASP A 123 -5.55 7.06 -26.14
N THR A 124 -4.66 8.05 -26.17
CA THR A 124 -3.90 8.42 -27.38
C THR A 124 -2.50 7.79 -27.42
N CYS A 125 -2.07 7.12 -26.35
CA CYS A 125 -0.76 6.49 -26.29
C CYS A 125 -0.64 5.37 -27.34
N ARG A 126 0.45 5.40 -28.12
CA ARG A 126 0.76 4.38 -29.14
C ARG A 126 1.98 3.53 -28.76
N ASP A 127 2.63 3.86 -27.67
CA ASP A 127 3.78 3.11 -27.16
C ASP A 127 3.29 1.87 -26.41
N GLN A 128 3.35 0.73 -27.08
CA GLN A 128 2.93 -0.56 -26.52
C GLN A 128 3.85 -1.02 -25.38
N GLY A 129 5.13 -0.63 -25.38
CA GLY A 129 6.06 -0.91 -24.30
C GLY A 129 5.63 -0.21 -23.02
N LEU A 130 5.32 1.09 -23.11
CA LEU A 130 4.83 1.87 -21.98
C LEU A 130 3.49 1.32 -21.45
N LEU A 131 2.53 1.00 -22.31
CA LEU A 131 1.26 0.43 -21.91
C LEU A 131 1.44 -0.90 -21.19
N SER A 132 2.29 -1.79 -21.73
CA SER A 132 2.61 -3.07 -21.09
C SER A 132 3.30 -2.91 -19.75
N ALA A 133 4.17 -1.91 -19.60
CA ALA A 133 4.85 -1.59 -18.34
C ALA A 133 3.86 -1.10 -17.27
N LEU A 134 2.91 -0.23 -17.64
CA LEU A 134 1.87 0.26 -16.74
C LEU A 134 0.95 -0.88 -16.27
N ASP A 135 0.51 -1.73 -17.19
CA ASP A 135 -0.30 -2.91 -16.87
C ASP A 135 0.44 -3.86 -15.92
N ALA A 136 1.72 -4.12 -16.20
CA ALA A 136 2.55 -4.99 -15.37
C ALA A 136 2.74 -4.40 -13.96
N PHE A 137 3.00 -3.10 -13.87
CA PHE A 137 3.12 -2.39 -12.59
C PHE A 137 1.83 -2.49 -11.77
N CYS A 138 0.68 -2.15 -12.36
CA CYS A 138 -0.61 -2.26 -11.68
C CYS A 138 -0.92 -3.69 -11.24
N ALA A 139 -0.60 -4.68 -12.09
CA ALA A 139 -0.75 -6.09 -11.74
C ALA A 139 0.15 -6.50 -10.55
N GLY A 140 1.37 -5.95 -10.45
CA GLY A 140 2.25 -6.15 -9.30
C GLY A 140 1.67 -5.58 -8.01
N VAL A 141 1.17 -4.34 -8.04
CA VAL A 141 0.49 -3.71 -6.89
C VAL A 141 -0.71 -4.54 -6.45
N ASN A 142 -1.55 -4.96 -7.39
CA ASN A 142 -2.74 -5.77 -7.09
C ASN A 142 -2.39 -7.15 -6.52
N ALA A 143 -1.31 -7.76 -6.98
CA ALA A 143 -0.81 -9.00 -6.41
C ALA A 143 -0.42 -8.82 -4.94
N TYR A 144 0.29 -7.73 -4.58
CA TYR A 144 0.59 -7.45 -3.18
C TYR A 144 -0.67 -7.20 -2.35
N ILE A 145 -1.66 -6.46 -2.86
CA ILE A 145 -2.94 -6.23 -2.16
C ILE A 145 -3.63 -7.57 -1.84
N ALA A 146 -3.64 -8.49 -2.79
CA ALA A 146 -4.21 -9.82 -2.61
C ALA A 146 -3.42 -10.65 -1.58
N ASP A 147 -2.08 -10.66 -1.66
CA ASP A 147 -1.21 -11.40 -0.75
C ASP A 147 -1.27 -10.86 0.67
N ALA A 148 -1.34 -9.54 0.82
CA ALA A 148 -1.42 -8.88 2.12
C ALA A 148 -2.72 -9.27 2.86
N GLY A 149 -3.85 -9.33 2.16
CA GLY A 149 -5.14 -9.71 2.73
C GLY A 149 -5.46 -8.93 4.02
N SER A 150 -5.47 -9.62 5.16
CA SER A 150 -5.69 -8.98 6.47
C SER A 150 -4.47 -8.25 7.04
N ARG A 151 -3.30 -8.38 6.43
CA ARG A 151 -2.03 -7.77 6.85
C ARG A 151 -1.74 -6.44 6.16
N LEU A 152 -2.75 -5.80 5.60
CA LEU A 152 -2.63 -4.45 5.02
C LEU A 152 -2.05 -3.46 6.03
N PRO A 153 -1.36 -2.39 5.57
CA PRO A 153 -0.89 -1.30 6.41
C PRO A 153 -1.95 -0.82 7.41
N PRO A 154 -1.55 -0.50 8.66
CA PRO A 154 -2.48 -0.22 9.76
C PRO A 154 -3.41 0.96 9.48
N GLU A 155 -3.00 1.89 8.63
CA GLU A 155 -3.79 3.06 8.25
C GLU A 155 -5.13 2.66 7.60
N PHE A 156 -5.15 1.61 6.76
CA PHE A 156 -6.39 1.11 6.15
C PHE A 156 -7.39 0.62 7.21
N ARG A 157 -6.87 -0.02 8.26
CA ARG A 157 -7.71 -0.52 9.37
C ARG A 157 -8.20 0.61 10.26
N ILE A 158 -7.34 1.60 10.54
CA ILE A 158 -7.68 2.77 11.37
C ILE A 158 -8.76 3.62 10.69
N LEU A 159 -8.66 3.79 9.38
CA LEU A 159 -9.60 4.59 8.59
C LEU A 159 -10.80 3.78 8.07
N GLY A 160 -10.81 2.46 8.31
CA GLY A 160 -11.98 1.60 8.06
C GLY A 160 -12.28 1.37 6.57
N TYR A 161 -11.24 1.34 5.69
CA TYR A 161 -11.43 1.06 4.28
C TYR A 161 -10.35 0.10 3.74
N THR A 162 -10.56 -0.40 2.51
CA THR A 162 -9.61 -1.24 1.78
C THR A 162 -9.15 -0.52 0.51
N PRO A 163 -7.90 -0.74 0.06
CA PRO A 163 -7.42 -0.16 -1.19
C PRO A 163 -8.21 -0.72 -2.37
N GLU A 164 -8.61 0.16 -3.29
CA GLU A 164 -9.20 -0.22 -4.56
C GLU A 164 -8.13 -0.82 -5.48
N PRO A 165 -8.51 -1.71 -6.42
CA PRO A 165 -7.57 -2.19 -7.43
C PRO A 165 -6.88 -1.05 -8.18
N TRP A 166 -5.64 -1.30 -8.61
CA TRP A 166 -4.87 -0.38 -9.41
C TRP A 166 -5.06 -0.69 -10.88
N GLU A 167 -5.28 0.36 -11.64
CA GLU A 167 -5.45 0.33 -13.10
C GLU A 167 -4.58 1.44 -13.70
N PRO A 168 -4.07 1.29 -14.93
CA PRO A 168 -3.44 2.40 -15.66
C PRO A 168 -4.47 3.51 -15.90
N LEU A 169 -4.14 4.73 -15.52
CA LEU A 169 -5.00 5.91 -15.65
C LEU A 169 -4.52 6.82 -16.74
#